data_375ecaa5e658f329ca687b52fe2bf717
#
_entry.id   375ecaa5e658f329ca687b52fe2bf717
#
_cell.length_a   1.000
_cell.length_b   1.000
_cell.length_c   1.000
_cell.angle_alpha   90.00
_cell.angle_beta   90.00
_cell.angle_gamma   90.00
#
_symmetry.space_group_name_H-M   'P 1'
#
loop_
_entity.id
_entity.type
_entity.pdbx_description
1 polymer ?
#
loop_
_entity_poly.entity_id
_entity_poly.type
_entity_poly.pdbx_seq_one_letter_code
_entity_poly.pdbx_strand_id
1 'polypeptide(L)'
;MMIPMKIRTPRARHVRHIAPLCLRPCVLAVLTLVSAQAAQAQSLAEPVLLALNARMPSLQDTVVTATRTEQPLADLVADVSIVDRETIESSGATGLADVLARLPGIEISRNGGVGNASSVFLRGAESRFTAVYIDGVRVDSQSTGGAQWEQIPLSQIDRIEVLRGPAAAVYGSDAIGGVIQLFTRRGEGPARPYVGVGIGSQGTRKIEAGVSGAAGQDGAFDYSLGIAREISDGFDAKVSGSHNPDRDGYQSTSGNARLGFRINARHRLDATLLASRMNAGYDNTSYSVSRPVDDRSLNRLRTAGLSWAAQWSDVYSTRVSVTDSVNRYETTPSPYLTETKLRGYLWQNDFRWGAHRFSAALERREDDLQNSPIDSSRSQDALALGYGLNTGRHTVQLNVRHDSDSEFGGKDTGSASYGYAFASHWRATASVGTAFRAPTLYHRFSEYGVATLQPESSRNAELGLRYAQDRSSFSVVAYRNRVSNLISFVGAGTCASAFGCYANTARAQYEGVTFAGSYHLAGVQLHGSIDLQNPRDLDTGKQLARRAKRHATLGADTRIADWTLGAEVQASGRRFDNAANTNVLGGYALFNLYASTRIARDYTLL
;
A
#
# COMPACT_ATOMS: atom_id res chain seq x y z
N MET A 1 21.35 -35.33 55.25
CA MET A 1 21.87 -34.24 56.04
C MET A 1 21.34 -32.96 55.42
N MET A 2 20.21 -32.47 55.95
CA MET A 2 19.49 -31.28 55.44
C MET A 2 20.07 -30.03 56.09
N ILE A 3 20.42 -29.01 55.29
CA ILE A 3 20.72 -27.67 55.78
C ILE A 3 19.71 -26.72 55.18
N PRO A 4 18.91 -25.97 55.95
CA PRO A 4 17.92 -25.05 55.44
C PRO A 4 18.55 -23.69 55.10
N MET A 5 18.35 -23.23 53.89
CA MET A 5 18.78 -21.91 53.45
C MET A 5 17.64 -20.89 53.64
N LYS A 6 17.90 -19.91 54.51
CA LYS A 6 16.95 -18.82 54.83
C LYS A 6 16.85 -17.85 53.65
N ILE A 7 15.63 -17.70 53.16
CA ILE A 7 15.26 -16.67 52.20
C ILE A 7 15.09 -15.33 52.95
N ARG A 8 15.92 -14.35 52.63
CA ARG A 8 15.74 -12.94 53.03
C ARG A 8 14.85 -12.22 52.02
N THR A 9 13.72 -11.72 52.44
CA THR A 9 12.87 -10.80 51.73
C THR A 9 13.50 -9.41 51.63
N PRO A 10 13.52 -8.76 50.47
CA PRO A 10 13.92 -7.36 50.39
C PRO A 10 12.79 -6.45 50.86
N ARG A 11 13.18 -5.46 51.70
CA ARG A 11 12.31 -4.39 52.20
C ARG A 11 11.75 -3.55 51.05
N ALA A 12 10.44 -3.29 51.10
CA ALA A 12 9.72 -2.35 50.28
C ALA A 12 10.33 -0.92 50.43
N ARG A 13 10.79 -0.35 49.31
CA ARG A 13 11.13 1.08 49.22
C ARG A 13 9.83 1.86 48.97
N HIS A 14 9.58 2.86 49.79
CA HIS A 14 8.49 3.82 49.65
C HIS A 14 8.50 4.47 48.25
N VAL A 15 7.41 4.23 47.52
CA VAL A 15 7.07 4.98 46.33
C VAL A 15 6.50 6.33 46.80
N ARG A 16 7.21 7.42 46.56
CA ARG A 16 6.69 8.79 46.76
C ARG A 16 5.57 9.01 45.74
N HIS A 17 4.39 9.29 46.23
CA HIS A 17 3.29 9.81 45.45
C HIS A 17 3.68 11.13 44.78
N ILE A 18 3.82 11.14 43.46
CA ILE A 18 3.87 12.36 42.68
C ILE A 18 2.43 12.79 42.44
N ALA A 19 2.08 13.96 42.96
CA ALA A 19 0.79 14.59 42.80
C ALA A 19 0.45 14.79 41.30
N PRO A 20 -0.83 14.69 40.90
CA PRO A 20 -1.22 14.94 39.51
C PRO A 20 -1.01 16.43 39.18
N LEU A 21 -0.10 16.71 38.24
CA LEU A 21 0.05 18.03 37.64
C LEU A 21 -1.28 18.40 36.94
N CYS A 22 -1.83 19.53 37.37
CA CYS A 22 -3.00 20.14 36.74
C CYS A 22 -2.73 20.52 35.28
N LEU A 23 -3.21 19.71 34.35
CA LEU A 23 -3.22 19.96 32.90
C LEU A 23 -4.43 20.80 32.43
N ARG A 24 -5.19 21.39 33.37
CA ARG A 24 -6.44 22.12 33.05
C ARG A 24 -6.31 23.56 32.52
N PRO A 25 -5.27 24.35 32.73
CA PRO A 25 -5.24 25.72 32.19
C PRO A 25 -4.72 25.85 30.75
N CYS A 26 -3.93 24.90 30.23
CA CYS A 26 -3.35 25.05 28.90
C CYS A 26 -4.33 24.69 27.74
N VAL A 27 -5.27 23.80 27.97
CA VAL A 27 -6.28 23.43 26.93
C VAL A 27 -7.33 24.53 26.76
N LEU A 28 -7.69 25.23 27.86
CA LEU A 28 -8.61 26.38 27.78
C LEU A 28 -7.96 27.63 27.14
N ALA A 29 -6.66 27.83 27.31
CA ALA A 29 -5.95 28.94 26.71
C ALA A 29 -5.79 28.85 25.19
N VAL A 30 -5.70 27.63 24.64
CA VAL A 30 -5.66 27.41 23.19
C VAL A 30 -7.06 27.62 22.58
N LEU A 31 -8.12 27.21 23.26
CA LEU A 31 -9.50 27.40 22.81
C LEU A 31 -9.96 28.90 22.90
N THR A 32 -9.45 29.67 23.83
CA THR A 32 -9.80 31.11 23.97
C THR A 32 -9.00 32.02 23.02
N LEU A 33 -7.81 31.60 22.54
CA LEU A 33 -7.05 32.35 21.52
C LEU A 33 -7.65 32.22 20.12
N VAL A 34 -8.33 31.11 19.83
CA VAL A 34 -8.99 30.88 18.53
C VAL A 34 -10.30 31.68 18.42
N SER A 35 -10.96 32.04 19.52
CA SER A 35 -12.23 32.75 19.49
C SER A 35 -12.11 34.31 19.39
N ALA A 36 -10.92 34.87 19.56
CA ALA A 36 -10.73 36.33 19.57
C ALA A 36 -10.36 36.94 18.21
N GLN A 37 -10.05 36.14 17.18
CA GLN A 37 -9.65 36.64 15.84
C GLN A 37 -10.68 36.39 14.72
N ALA A 38 -11.85 35.86 15.03
CA ALA A 38 -12.88 35.56 14.01
C ALA A 38 -13.65 36.82 13.51
N ALA A 39 -13.32 38.03 13.95
CA ALA A 39 -14.15 39.22 13.68
C ALA A 39 -13.60 40.20 12.63
N GLN A 40 -12.45 39.99 11.99
CA GLN A 40 -11.86 40.96 11.05
C GLN A 40 -11.27 40.42 9.76
N ALA A 41 -11.80 39.36 9.20
CA ALA A 41 -11.36 38.90 7.87
C ALA A 41 -12.55 38.74 6.91
N GLN A 42 -13.21 39.82 6.59
CA GLN A 42 -14.01 39.90 5.37
C GLN A 42 -13.29 40.73 4.31
N SER A 43 -13.15 40.13 3.15
CA SER A 43 -12.58 40.60 1.87
C SER A 43 -11.05 40.54 1.78
N LEU A 44 -10.57 39.53 1.01
CA LEU A 44 -9.66 39.66 -0.13
C LEU A 44 -9.18 38.26 -0.57
N ALA A 45 -9.38 37.96 -1.88
CA ALA A 45 -8.79 36.85 -2.61
C ALA A 45 -9.09 35.43 -2.11
N GLU A 46 -9.75 34.63 -2.89
CA GLU A 46 -9.85 33.17 -2.69
C GLU A 46 -8.44 32.58 -2.49
N PRO A 47 -8.08 32.11 -1.30
CA PRO A 47 -6.84 31.36 -1.15
C PRO A 47 -7.08 29.99 -1.76
N VAL A 48 -6.26 29.63 -2.75
CA VAL A 48 -6.09 28.23 -3.12
C VAL A 48 -5.53 27.53 -1.89
N LEU A 49 -6.40 26.92 -1.10
CA LEU A 49 -6.04 26.06 0.03
C LEU A 49 -5.45 24.78 -0.55
N LEU A 50 -4.13 24.70 -0.55
CA LEU A 50 -3.39 23.47 -0.78
C LEU A 50 -3.56 22.62 0.49
N ALA A 51 -4.47 21.67 0.45
CA ALA A 51 -4.73 20.76 1.55
C ALA A 51 -3.63 19.68 1.60
N LEU A 52 -2.92 19.64 2.72
CA LEU A 52 -1.92 18.62 3.05
C LEU A 52 -2.61 17.39 3.62
N ASN A 53 -3.31 16.63 2.78
CA ASN A 53 -4.02 15.46 3.26
C ASN A 53 -3.90 14.33 2.26
N ALA A 54 -4.01 13.08 2.74
CA ALA A 54 -4.64 12.06 1.91
C ALA A 54 -5.98 12.65 1.49
N ARG A 55 -5.94 13.47 0.45
CA ARG A 55 -7.11 14.15 -0.11
C ARG A 55 -8.11 13.07 -0.40
N MET A 56 -9.22 13.08 0.32
CA MET A 56 -10.35 12.30 -0.16
C MET A 56 -10.56 12.77 -1.59
N PRO A 57 -10.39 11.88 -2.59
CA PRO A 57 -10.36 12.31 -3.98
C PRO A 57 -11.62 13.08 -4.30
N SER A 58 -11.48 14.20 -5.00
CA SER A 58 -12.64 14.91 -5.51
C SER A 58 -13.36 14.03 -6.53
N LEU A 59 -14.66 14.19 -6.69
CA LEU A 59 -15.41 13.43 -7.70
C LEU A 59 -14.91 13.65 -9.15
N GLN A 60 -14.08 14.69 -9.36
CA GLN A 60 -13.46 15.01 -10.65
C GLN A 60 -12.09 14.35 -10.84
N ASP A 61 -11.50 13.79 -9.78
CA ASP A 61 -10.20 13.10 -9.90
C ASP A 61 -10.37 11.85 -10.76
N THR A 62 -9.42 11.62 -11.67
CA THR A 62 -9.38 10.42 -12.48
C THR A 62 -8.52 9.36 -11.84
N VAL A 63 -8.94 8.11 -11.93
CA VAL A 63 -8.20 6.94 -11.45
C VAL A 63 -8.05 5.90 -12.54
N VAL A 64 -6.96 5.18 -12.50
CA VAL A 64 -6.64 4.09 -13.44
C VAL A 64 -6.95 2.73 -12.84
N THR A 65 -6.84 2.60 -11.52
CA THR A 65 -6.80 1.32 -10.80
C THR A 65 -8.08 0.49 -10.92
N ALA A 66 -9.25 1.12 -11.06
CA ALA A 66 -10.50 0.34 -11.04
C ALA A 66 -10.72 -0.51 -12.30
N THR A 67 -10.26 -0.05 -13.47
CA THR A 67 -10.52 -0.72 -14.77
C THR A 67 -9.32 -0.73 -15.73
N ARG A 68 -8.13 -0.35 -15.24
CA ARG A 68 -6.91 -0.14 -16.05
C ARG A 68 -7.02 0.97 -17.09
N THR A 69 -8.09 1.75 -17.07
CA THR A 69 -8.31 2.94 -17.90
C THR A 69 -8.69 4.13 -17.05
N GLU A 70 -8.29 5.32 -17.46
CA GLU A 70 -8.64 6.54 -16.76
C GLU A 70 -10.14 6.76 -16.72
N GLN A 71 -10.69 6.94 -15.51
CA GLN A 71 -12.10 7.20 -15.25
C GLN A 71 -12.25 8.21 -14.12
N PRO A 72 -13.27 9.10 -14.18
CA PRO A 72 -13.61 9.93 -13.04
C PRO A 72 -13.99 9.07 -11.82
N LEU A 73 -13.54 9.46 -10.65
CA LEU A 73 -13.87 8.76 -9.40
C LEU A 73 -15.38 8.72 -9.15
N ALA A 74 -16.11 9.76 -9.62
CA ALA A 74 -17.56 9.81 -9.56
C ALA A 74 -18.25 8.63 -10.25
N ASP A 75 -17.63 8.08 -11.29
CA ASP A 75 -18.17 6.98 -12.09
C ASP A 75 -17.89 5.61 -11.49
N LEU A 76 -17.07 5.54 -10.45
CA LEU A 76 -16.69 4.28 -9.84
C LEU A 76 -17.66 3.84 -8.74
N VAL A 77 -17.96 2.56 -8.73
CA VAL A 77 -18.62 1.89 -7.61
C VAL A 77 -17.60 1.43 -6.56
N ALA A 78 -16.38 1.14 -7.00
CA ALA A 78 -15.30 0.61 -6.17
C ALA A 78 -14.83 1.62 -5.10
N ASP A 79 -14.31 1.11 -3.98
CA ASP A 79 -13.71 1.91 -2.91
C ASP A 79 -12.23 2.19 -3.22
N VAL A 80 -11.94 3.44 -3.59
CA VAL A 80 -10.60 3.89 -4.01
C VAL A 80 -10.13 5.06 -3.15
N SER A 81 -8.88 5.01 -2.70
CA SER A 81 -8.16 6.17 -2.14
C SER A 81 -7.05 6.61 -3.09
N ILE A 82 -6.82 7.91 -3.12
CA ILE A 82 -5.71 8.53 -3.86
C ILE A 82 -4.83 9.28 -2.86
N VAL A 83 -3.51 9.13 -3.00
CA VAL A 83 -2.50 9.94 -2.29
C VAL A 83 -1.63 10.59 -3.33
N ASP A 84 -1.59 11.90 -3.33
CA ASP A 84 -0.76 12.70 -4.23
C ASP A 84 0.65 12.97 -3.64
N ARG A 85 1.52 13.55 -4.46
CA ARG A 85 2.90 13.86 -4.06
C ARG A 85 2.97 14.82 -2.87
N GLU A 86 2.11 15.82 -2.84
CA GLU A 86 2.08 16.81 -1.75
C GLU A 86 1.77 16.14 -0.41
N THR A 87 0.79 15.24 -0.40
CA THR A 87 0.46 14.42 0.77
C THR A 87 1.62 13.51 1.18
N ILE A 88 2.30 12.88 0.23
CA ILE A 88 3.46 12.02 0.51
C ILE A 88 4.57 12.83 1.18
N GLU A 89 4.93 13.99 0.64
CA GLU A 89 6.00 14.84 1.16
C GLU A 89 5.68 15.43 2.53
N SER A 90 4.48 15.97 2.68
CA SER A 90 4.05 16.58 3.94
C SER A 90 3.82 15.57 5.07
N SER A 91 3.57 14.32 4.72
CA SER A 91 3.31 13.28 5.70
C SER A 91 4.49 12.99 6.64
N GLY A 92 5.72 13.36 6.24
CA GLY A 92 6.94 12.99 6.97
C GLY A 92 7.15 11.48 7.10
N ALA A 93 6.47 10.68 6.26
CA ALA A 93 6.59 9.24 6.27
C ALA A 93 7.99 8.81 5.83
N THR A 94 8.54 7.82 6.52
CA THR A 94 9.88 7.29 6.25
C THR A 94 9.88 6.19 5.19
N GLY A 95 8.75 5.55 4.93
CA GLY A 95 8.61 4.51 3.92
C GLY A 95 7.20 4.44 3.35
N LEU A 96 7.04 3.69 2.25
CA LEU A 96 5.74 3.53 1.58
C LEU A 96 4.67 2.94 2.52
N ALA A 97 5.04 1.95 3.35
CA ALA A 97 4.12 1.34 4.30
C ALA A 97 3.57 2.36 5.32
N ASP A 98 4.37 3.36 5.72
CA ASP A 98 3.94 4.40 6.66
C ASP A 98 2.91 5.35 6.04
N VAL A 99 3.02 5.65 4.74
CA VAL A 99 1.99 6.41 4.01
C VAL A 99 0.70 5.60 3.93
N LEU A 100 0.81 4.32 3.57
CA LEU A 100 -0.35 3.44 3.42
C LEU A 100 -1.10 3.23 4.73
N ALA A 101 -0.41 3.15 5.87
CA ALA A 101 -1.01 2.97 7.21
C ALA A 101 -1.95 4.11 7.64
N ARG A 102 -1.89 5.25 6.97
CA ARG A 102 -2.78 6.41 7.22
C ARG A 102 -4.09 6.32 6.46
N LEU A 103 -4.17 5.40 5.50
CA LEU A 103 -5.35 5.24 4.66
C LEU A 103 -6.40 4.35 5.32
N PRO A 104 -7.69 4.61 5.07
CA PRO A 104 -8.78 3.79 5.60
C PRO A 104 -8.58 2.29 5.30
N GLY A 105 -8.80 1.43 6.28
CA GLY A 105 -8.75 -0.02 6.12
C GLY A 105 -7.36 -0.60 5.92
N ILE A 106 -6.29 0.14 6.23
CA ILE A 106 -4.91 -0.36 6.11
C ILE A 106 -4.21 -0.38 7.45
N GLU A 107 -3.67 -1.53 7.81
CA GLU A 107 -2.73 -1.71 8.92
C GLU A 107 -1.38 -2.19 8.41
N ILE A 108 -0.32 -1.89 9.16
CA ILE A 108 1.02 -2.40 8.88
C ILE A 108 1.58 -3.19 10.07
N SER A 109 2.47 -4.11 9.76
CA SER A 109 3.39 -4.73 10.72
C SER A 109 4.79 -4.72 10.13
N ARG A 110 5.77 -4.35 10.94
CA ARG A 110 7.18 -4.29 10.52
C ARG A 110 8.05 -5.02 11.55
N ASN A 111 9.05 -5.72 11.06
CA ASN A 111 9.97 -6.49 11.90
C ASN A 111 11.25 -5.69 12.22
N GLY A 112 11.13 -4.41 12.57
CA GLY A 112 12.26 -3.53 12.84
C GLY A 112 12.14 -2.16 12.18
N GLY A 113 13.25 -1.61 11.70
CA GLY A 113 13.34 -0.32 11.02
C GLY A 113 12.77 -0.33 9.60
N VAL A 114 12.88 0.81 8.89
CA VAL A 114 12.34 0.99 7.53
C VAL A 114 12.90 -0.01 6.53
N GLY A 115 14.16 -0.43 6.70
CA GLY A 115 14.80 -1.42 5.83
C GLY A 115 14.38 -2.87 6.08
N ASN A 116 13.56 -3.14 7.09
CA ASN A 116 13.16 -4.49 7.47
C ASN A 116 11.80 -4.87 6.88
N ALA A 117 11.58 -6.20 6.78
CA ALA A 117 10.38 -6.77 6.18
C ALA A 117 9.09 -6.17 6.78
N SER A 118 8.26 -5.66 5.90
CA SER A 118 6.99 -5.01 6.22
C SER A 118 5.82 -5.77 5.62
N SER A 119 4.70 -5.79 6.33
CA SER A 119 3.43 -6.34 5.86
C SER A 119 2.39 -5.22 5.84
N VAL A 120 1.65 -5.13 4.75
CA VAL A 120 0.52 -4.20 4.60
C VAL A 120 -0.77 -5.02 4.52
N PHE A 121 -1.67 -4.84 5.47
CA PHE A 121 -2.92 -5.57 5.58
C PHE A 121 -4.07 -4.70 5.12
N LEU A 122 -4.60 -4.99 3.95
CA LEU A 122 -5.74 -4.28 3.38
C LEU A 122 -7.05 -4.92 3.88
N ARG A 123 -7.80 -4.20 4.74
CA ARG A 123 -9.00 -4.72 5.43
C ARG A 123 -8.75 -6.04 6.18
N GLY A 124 -7.57 -6.13 6.81
CA GLY A 124 -7.12 -7.31 7.54
C GLY A 124 -6.71 -8.50 6.66
N ALA A 125 -6.82 -8.41 5.33
CA ALA A 125 -6.33 -9.44 4.40
C ALA A 125 -4.81 -9.56 4.46
N GLU A 126 -4.27 -10.72 4.15
CA GLU A 126 -2.82 -10.92 4.17
C GLU A 126 -2.11 -10.05 3.14
N SER A 127 -0.91 -9.58 3.47
CA SER A 127 -0.11 -8.69 2.61
C SER A 127 0.05 -9.25 1.18
N ARG A 128 0.18 -10.56 1.05
CA ARG A 128 0.29 -11.28 -0.22
C ARG A 128 -1.02 -11.33 -1.04
N PHE A 129 -2.13 -10.88 -0.49
CA PHE A 129 -3.43 -10.78 -1.17
C PHE A 129 -3.69 -9.42 -1.82
N THR A 130 -2.70 -8.55 -1.81
CA THR A 130 -2.74 -7.25 -2.46
C THR A 130 -1.79 -7.25 -3.65
N ALA A 131 -2.34 -7.09 -4.86
CA ALA A 131 -1.53 -6.95 -6.06
C ALA A 131 -0.95 -5.53 -6.13
N VAL A 132 0.36 -5.40 -6.37
CA VAL A 132 1.06 -4.11 -6.38
C VAL A 132 1.71 -3.85 -7.73
N TYR A 133 1.53 -2.64 -8.24
CA TYR A 133 2.08 -2.21 -9.52
C TYR A 133 2.82 -0.88 -9.39
N ILE A 134 3.91 -0.73 -10.13
CA ILE A 134 4.62 0.56 -10.31
C ILE A 134 4.55 0.91 -11.79
N ASP A 135 3.89 2.02 -12.14
CA ASP A 135 3.63 2.44 -13.54
C ASP A 135 3.05 1.32 -14.43
N GLY A 136 2.20 0.47 -13.85
CA GLY A 136 1.60 -0.69 -14.52
C GLY A 136 2.47 -1.96 -14.53
N VAL A 137 3.69 -1.91 -14.02
CA VAL A 137 4.59 -3.07 -13.87
C VAL A 137 4.32 -3.75 -12.55
N ARG A 138 4.01 -5.04 -12.55
CA ARG A 138 3.75 -5.82 -11.34
C ARG A 138 5.03 -6.06 -10.52
N VAL A 139 4.93 -5.95 -9.19
CA VAL A 139 6.06 -6.09 -8.26
C VAL A 139 5.72 -7.05 -7.12
N ASP A 140 5.73 -8.34 -7.41
CA ASP A 140 5.50 -9.40 -6.42
C ASP A 140 6.73 -10.29 -6.28
N SER A 141 6.77 -11.09 -5.21
CA SER A 141 7.77 -12.12 -4.99
C SER A 141 7.17 -13.51 -5.16
N GLN A 142 7.81 -14.37 -5.92
CA GLN A 142 7.46 -15.80 -6.02
C GLN A 142 8.08 -16.63 -4.88
N SER A 143 8.82 -15.99 -3.98
CA SER A 143 9.28 -16.58 -2.71
C SER A 143 8.24 -16.36 -1.62
N THR A 144 8.12 -15.15 -1.09
CA THR A 144 7.23 -14.83 0.04
C THR A 144 5.78 -14.62 -0.37
N GLY A 145 5.55 -14.26 -1.62
CA GLY A 145 4.27 -13.80 -2.16
C GLY A 145 3.98 -12.34 -1.77
N GLY A 146 3.38 -11.59 -2.70
CA GLY A 146 3.12 -10.16 -2.56
C GLY A 146 4.37 -9.30 -2.69
N ALA A 147 4.18 -7.99 -2.58
CA ALA A 147 5.26 -7.02 -2.71
C ALA A 147 6.15 -7.00 -1.46
N GLN A 148 7.43 -6.75 -1.66
CA GLN A 148 8.39 -6.43 -0.61
C GLN A 148 8.41 -4.91 -0.43
N TRP A 149 7.62 -4.42 0.50
CA TRP A 149 7.28 -3.01 0.69
C TRP A 149 8.50 -2.14 0.99
N GLU A 150 9.47 -2.68 1.72
CA GLU A 150 10.73 -2.03 2.07
C GLU A 150 11.61 -1.72 0.87
N GLN A 151 11.45 -2.46 -0.23
CA GLN A 151 12.25 -2.26 -1.46
C GLN A 151 11.74 -1.12 -2.34
N ILE A 152 10.46 -0.70 -2.15
CA ILE A 152 9.81 0.30 -3.00
C ILE A 152 10.19 1.70 -2.50
N PRO A 153 10.96 2.48 -3.27
CA PRO A 153 11.47 3.76 -2.81
C PRO A 153 10.38 4.84 -2.85
N LEU A 154 9.94 5.30 -1.67
CA LEU A 154 8.92 6.34 -1.55
C LEU A 154 9.30 7.64 -2.27
N SER A 155 10.59 7.98 -2.30
CA SER A 155 11.13 9.17 -2.97
C SER A 155 10.82 9.25 -4.48
N GLN A 156 10.60 8.10 -5.12
CA GLN A 156 10.31 8.01 -6.55
C GLN A 156 8.81 7.99 -6.86
N ILE A 157 7.95 7.90 -5.84
CA ILE A 157 6.51 7.79 -6.01
C ILE A 157 5.88 9.19 -5.95
N ASP A 158 5.06 9.50 -6.94
CA ASP A 158 4.35 10.76 -7.09
C ASP A 158 2.86 10.65 -6.75
N ARG A 159 2.28 9.46 -6.98
CA ARG A 159 0.87 9.19 -6.70
C ARG A 159 0.67 7.73 -6.30
N ILE A 160 -0.22 7.50 -5.36
CA ILE A 160 -0.64 6.16 -4.92
C ILE A 160 -2.15 6.06 -5.11
N GLU A 161 -2.62 5.00 -5.74
CA GLU A 161 -4.02 4.63 -5.81
C GLU A 161 -4.23 3.29 -5.10
N VAL A 162 -5.18 3.22 -4.19
CA VAL A 162 -5.53 2.01 -3.45
C VAL A 162 -6.96 1.62 -3.76
N LEU A 163 -7.14 0.53 -4.47
CA LEU A 163 -8.42 -0.12 -4.72
C LEU A 163 -8.65 -1.20 -3.68
N ARG A 164 -9.72 -1.12 -2.91
CA ARG A 164 -10.12 -2.11 -1.91
C ARG A 164 -11.16 -3.06 -2.47
N GLY A 165 -11.11 -4.30 -1.99
CA GLY A 165 -12.00 -5.37 -2.46
C GLY A 165 -11.44 -6.18 -3.63
N PRO A 166 -12.13 -7.25 -4.05
CA PRO A 166 -11.63 -8.19 -5.04
C PRO A 166 -11.56 -7.56 -6.42
N ALA A 167 -10.37 -7.56 -6.98
CA ALA A 167 -10.10 -7.02 -8.30
C ALA A 167 -9.57 -8.08 -9.29
N ALA A 168 -9.65 -9.38 -8.95
CA ALA A 168 -9.08 -10.43 -9.77
C ALA A 168 -9.75 -10.55 -11.15
N ALA A 169 -11.02 -10.19 -11.29
CA ALA A 169 -11.67 -10.15 -12.61
C ALA A 169 -11.06 -9.10 -13.56
N VAL A 170 -10.30 -8.14 -13.05
CA VAL A 170 -9.57 -7.14 -13.84
C VAL A 170 -8.08 -7.43 -13.85
N TYR A 171 -7.48 -7.78 -12.70
CA TYR A 171 -6.03 -7.85 -12.50
C TYR A 171 -5.47 -9.28 -12.41
N GLY A 172 -6.33 -10.30 -12.40
CA GLY A 172 -5.93 -11.71 -12.28
C GLY A 172 -5.56 -12.11 -10.86
N SER A 173 -4.70 -13.12 -10.75
CA SER A 173 -4.23 -13.67 -9.49
C SER A 173 -3.68 -12.60 -8.53
N ASP A 174 -3.81 -12.86 -7.21
CA ASP A 174 -3.28 -12.08 -6.08
C ASP A 174 -4.09 -10.83 -5.68
N ALA A 175 -5.10 -10.42 -6.46
CA ALA A 175 -5.97 -9.29 -6.13
C ALA A 175 -7.21 -9.71 -5.30
N ILE A 176 -6.99 -10.47 -4.19
CA ILE A 176 -8.03 -10.91 -3.25
C ILE A 176 -8.44 -9.79 -2.30
N GLY A 177 -7.48 -9.07 -1.73
CA GLY A 177 -7.70 -7.94 -0.81
C GLY A 177 -7.89 -6.61 -1.55
N GLY A 178 -7.22 -6.45 -2.68
CA GLY A 178 -7.26 -5.25 -3.50
C GLY A 178 -6.03 -5.08 -4.39
N VAL A 179 -5.89 -3.86 -4.90
CA VAL A 179 -4.78 -3.46 -5.78
C VAL A 179 -4.19 -2.13 -5.30
N ILE A 180 -2.89 -2.02 -5.28
CA ILE A 180 -2.17 -0.77 -5.06
C ILE A 180 -1.38 -0.43 -6.31
N GLN A 181 -1.69 0.72 -6.90
CA GLN A 181 -0.97 1.29 -8.04
C GLN A 181 -0.11 2.45 -7.55
N LEU A 182 1.16 2.39 -7.89
CA LEU A 182 2.16 3.41 -7.58
C LEU A 182 2.58 4.06 -8.91
N PHE A 183 2.57 5.36 -8.95
CA PHE A 183 2.93 6.11 -10.16
C PHE A 183 4.15 6.96 -9.86
N THR A 184 5.15 6.90 -10.74
CA THR A 184 6.29 7.82 -10.73
C THR A 184 5.90 9.15 -11.38
N ARG A 185 6.68 10.19 -11.12
CA ARG A 185 6.43 11.53 -11.64
C ARG A 185 6.35 11.52 -13.16
N ARG A 186 5.39 12.26 -13.71
CA ARG A 186 5.23 12.50 -15.14
C ARG A 186 5.77 13.89 -15.50
N GLY A 187 6.34 14.03 -16.69
CA GLY A 187 6.77 15.31 -17.22
C GLY A 187 5.61 16.12 -17.77
N GLU A 188 5.53 17.40 -17.40
CA GLU A 188 4.50 18.32 -17.88
C GLU A 188 5.09 19.75 -17.98
N GLY A 189 4.71 20.50 -19.02
CA GLY A 189 5.10 21.89 -19.22
C GLY A 189 6.61 22.09 -19.35
N PRO A 190 7.15 23.29 -19.03
CA PRO A 190 8.58 23.58 -19.08
C PRO A 190 9.39 22.70 -18.13
N ALA A 191 10.68 22.50 -18.47
CA ALA A 191 11.61 21.76 -17.63
C ALA A 191 11.66 22.32 -16.19
N ARG A 192 11.40 21.45 -15.20
CA ARG A 192 11.41 21.78 -13.76
C ARG A 192 12.42 20.90 -13.05
N PRO A 193 13.65 21.37 -12.83
CA PRO A 193 14.60 20.67 -11.97
C PRO A 193 14.15 20.80 -10.49
N TYR A 194 14.47 19.80 -9.69
CA TYR A 194 14.27 19.83 -8.24
C TYR A 194 15.46 19.21 -7.53
N VAL A 195 15.72 19.68 -6.32
CA VAL A 195 16.68 19.10 -5.38
C VAL A 195 16.01 19.14 -4.00
N GLY A 196 16.07 18.03 -3.28
CA GLY A 196 15.58 17.89 -1.91
C GLY A 196 16.70 17.39 -1.00
N VAL A 197 16.77 17.92 0.20
CA VAL A 197 17.64 17.44 1.27
C VAL A 197 16.81 17.29 2.54
N GLY A 198 17.07 16.23 3.30
CA GLY A 198 16.35 15.94 4.54
C GLY A 198 17.29 15.40 5.61
N ILE A 199 16.97 15.71 6.84
CA ILE A 199 17.60 15.14 8.04
C ILE A 199 16.51 14.65 8.99
N GLY A 200 16.77 13.60 9.72
CA GLY A 200 15.80 13.01 10.64
C GLY A 200 16.45 12.36 11.86
N SER A 201 15.60 11.80 12.70
CA SER A 201 16.04 10.98 13.84
C SER A 201 16.87 9.78 13.36
N GLN A 202 17.55 9.12 14.26
CA GLN A 202 18.40 7.94 13.98
C GLN A 202 19.51 8.22 12.95
N GLY A 203 20.05 9.46 12.91
CA GLY A 203 21.06 9.85 11.93
C GLY A 203 20.57 9.83 10.48
N THR A 204 19.28 9.87 10.25
CA THR A 204 18.71 9.81 8.90
C THR A 204 19.10 11.03 8.07
N ARG A 205 19.58 10.79 6.87
CA ARG A 205 19.97 11.80 5.88
C ARG A 205 19.44 11.39 4.51
N LYS A 206 18.77 12.31 3.85
CA LYS A 206 18.20 12.10 2.51
C LYS A 206 18.68 13.18 1.56
N ILE A 207 19.01 12.79 0.35
CA ILE A 207 19.20 13.69 -0.78
C ILE A 207 18.47 13.13 -1.98
N GLU A 208 17.76 13.99 -2.69
CA GLU A 208 17.09 13.64 -3.93
C GLU A 208 17.26 14.76 -4.94
N ALA A 209 17.31 14.40 -6.21
CA ALA A 209 17.37 15.36 -7.32
C ALA A 209 16.68 14.77 -8.54
N GLY A 210 16.16 15.65 -9.38
CA GLY A 210 15.55 15.22 -10.63
C GLY A 210 15.14 16.38 -11.52
N VAL A 211 14.59 16.02 -12.66
CA VAL A 211 14.05 16.98 -13.63
C VAL A 211 12.85 16.36 -14.33
N SER A 212 11.80 17.14 -14.51
CA SER A 212 10.64 16.74 -15.29
C SER A 212 10.21 17.88 -16.21
N GLY A 213 9.61 17.56 -17.35
CA GLY A 213 9.15 18.55 -18.30
C GLY A 213 8.65 17.94 -19.59
N ALA A 214 8.24 18.81 -20.52
CA ALA A 214 7.86 18.44 -21.86
C ALA A 214 8.62 19.30 -22.89
N ALA A 215 8.90 18.73 -24.04
CA ALA A 215 9.64 19.34 -25.12
C ALA A 215 9.01 18.99 -26.47
N GLY A 216 9.47 19.67 -27.54
CA GLY A 216 8.94 19.52 -28.90
C GLY A 216 7.67 20.34 -29.13
N GLN A 217 7.13 20.26 -30.33
CA GLN A 217 5.90 20.94 -30.70
C GLN A 217 4.75 20.43 -29.84
N ASP A 218 3.99 21.33 -29.20
CA ASP A 218 2.88 21.04 -28.29
C ASP A 218 3.22 20.06 -27.15
N GLY A 219 4.50 19.99 -26.74
CA GLY A 219 4.96 19.06 -25.72
C GLY A 219 4.86 17.59 -26.15
N ALA A 220 5.17 17.28 -27.40
CA ALA A 220 5.07 15.94 -27.96
C ALA A 220 5.94 14.90 -27.22
N PHE A 221 7.03 15.33 -26.60
CA PHE A 221 7.91 14.52 -25.79
C PHE A 221 7.87 14.99 -24.34
N ASP A 222 7.44 14.15 -23.42
CA ASP A 222 7.53 14.39 -21.98
C ASP A 222 8.54 13.45 -21.32
N TYR A 223 9.19 13.94 -20.28
CA TYR A 223 10.22 13.20 -19.56
C TYR A 223 10.21 13.53 -18.08
N SER A 224 10.58 12.53 -17.26
CA SER A 224 10.89 12.70 -15.85
C SER A 224 12.03 11.78 -15.46
N LEU A 225 13.04 12.34 -14.82
CA LEU A 225 14.22 11.64 -14.32
C LEU A 225 14.38 11.99 -12.85
N GLY A 226 14.63 11.00 -12.00
CA GLY A 226 14.83 11.20 -10.57
C GLY A 226 15.87 10.26 -10.01
N ILE A 227 16.65 10.75 -9.05
CA ILE A 227 17.58 9.95 -8.23
C ILE A 227 17.40 10.33 -6.76
N ALA A 228 17.59 9.35 -5.86
CA ALA A 228 17.58 9.62 -4.44
C ALA A 228 18.56 8.69 -3.71
N ARG A 229 19.12 9.19 -2.61
CA ARG A 229 19.90 8.41 -1.65
C ARG A 229 19.43 8.75 -0.24
N GLU A 230 19.25 7.71 0.56
CA GLU A 230 18.84 7.80 1.95
C GLU A 230 19.70 6.88 2.80
N ILE A 231 20.12 7.35 3.97
CA ILE A 231 20.95 6.62 4.93
C ILE A 231 20.36 6.87 6.30
N SER A 232 20.29 5.83 7.13
CA SER A 232 19.92 5.93 8.55
C SER A 232 20.78 4.98 9.36
N ASP A 233 21.19 5.43 10.56
CA ASP A 233 21.89 4.57 11.51
C ASP A 233 20.95 3.55 12.15
N GLY A 234 19.64 3.76 12.08
CA GLY A 234 18.62 2.88 12.65
C GLY A 234 18.64 2.83 14.18
N PHE A 235 18.07 1.79 14.71
CA PHE A 235 18.00 1.50 16.14
C PHE A 235 18.08 -0.02 16.35
N ASP A 236 18.43 -0.47 17.54
CA ASP A 236 18.37 -1.89 17.92
C ASP A 236 16.89 -2.34 17.91
N ALA A 237 16.51 -3.11 16.88
CA ALA A 237 15.12 -3.46 16.60
C ALA A 237 14.63 -4.63 17.46
N LYS A 238 15.51 -5.44 18.01
CA LYS A 238 15.21 -6.63 18.80
C LYS A 238 15.91 -6.58 20.14
N VAL A 239 15.16 -6.19 21.16
CA VAL A 239 15.69 -5.95 22.52
C VAL A 239 15.59 -7.17 23.46
N SER A 240 15.21 -8.34 22.96
CA SER A 240 15.02 -9.55 23.77
C SER A 240 15.34 -10.83 23.02
N GLY A 241 15.73 -11.87 23.75
CA GLY A 241 16.16 -13.14 23.19
C GLY A 241 17.58 -13.08 22.62
N SER A 242 17.92 -13.96 21.69
CA SER A 242 19.20 -13.92 20.97
C SER A 242 19.14 -12.86 19.87
N HIS A 243 19.92 -11.81 20.01
CA HIS A 243 20.02 -10.70 19.06
C HIS A 243 21.42 -10.09 19.12
N ASN A 244 21.80 -9.36 18.09
CA ASN A 244 22.99 -8.52 18.10
C ASN A 244 22.62 -7.16 18.71
N PRO A 245 23.27 -6.68 19.79
CA PRO A 245 22.94 -5.40 20.40
C PRO A 245 23.56 -4.24 19.61
N ASP A 246 23.27 -4.13 18.35
CA ASP A 246 23.72 -3.05 17.47
C ASP A 246 22.53 -2.27 16.90
N ARG A 247 22.79 -1.38 15.96
CA ARG A 247 21.77 -0.59 15.28
C ARG A 247 21.50 -1.16 13.89
N ASP A 248 20.24 -1.49 13.63
CA ASP A 248 19.77 -1.95 12.33
C ASP A 248 19.57 -0.77 11.37
N GLY A 249 20.68 -0.18 10.95
CA GLY A 249 20.69 0.91 9.98
C GLY A 249 20.45 0.44 8.55
N TYR A 250 20.16 1.40 7.66
CA TYR A 250 20.02 1.10 6.23
C TYR A 250 20.62 2.17 5.33
N GLN A 251 20.93 1.77 4.10
CA GLN A 251 21.29 2.65 2.99
C GLN A 251 20.46 2.28 1.77
N SER A 252 19.72 3.24 1.23
CA SER A 252 18.93 3.08 0.02
C SER A 252 19.42 4.03 -1.07
N THR A 253 19.50 3.53 -2.30
CA THR A 253 19.74 4.35 -3.50
C THR A 253 18.72 3.94 -4.55
N SER A 254 18.05 4.90 -5.13
CA SER A 254 17.02 4.67 -6.13
C SER A 254 17.05 5.69 -7.25
N GLY A 255 16.49 5.30 -8.38
CA GLY A 255 16.29 6.21 -9.50
C GLY A 255 15.14 5.75 -10.38
N ASN A 256 14.50 6.69 -11.05
CA ASN A 256 13.47 6.44 -12.03
C ASN A 256 13.69 7.24 -13.30
N ALA A 257 13.17 6.72 -14.40
CA ALA A 257 13.02 7.42 -15.66
C ALA A 257 11.65 7.13 -16.25
N ARG A 258 10.95 8.16 -16.69
CA ARG A 258 9.71 8.05 -17.44
C ARG A 258 9.78 8.93 -18.66
N LEU A 259 9.48 8.34 -19.81
CA LEU A 259 9.52 9.01 -21.11
C LEU A 259 8.17 8.79 -21.79
N GLY A 260 7.59 9.84 -22.32
CA GLY A 260 6.38 9.79 -23.10
C GLY A 260 6.60 10.44 -24.47
N PHE A 261 6.11 9.80 -25.50
CA PHE A 261 6.18 10.34 -26.87
C PHE A 261 4.81 10.29 -27.53
N ARG A 262 4.26 11.45 -27.83
CA ARG A 262 3.03 11.64 -28.56
C ARG A 262 3.35 11.65 -30.06
N ILE A 263 3.14 10.50 -30.71
CA ILE A 263 3.37 10.33 -32.16
C ILE A 263 2.43 11.29 -32.94
N ASN A 264 1.19 11.38 -32.46
CA ASN A 264 0.17 12.33 -32.95
C ASN A 264 -0.92 12.47 -31.86
N ALA A 265 -2.01 13.19 -32.17
CA ALA A 265 -3.11 13.41 -31.22
C ALA A 265 -3.79 12.12 -30.73
N ARG A 266 -3.64 11.01 -31.45
CA ARG A 266 -4.32 9.73 -31.17
C ARG A 266 -3.39 8.59 -30.75
N HIS A 267 -2.08 8.73 -30.89
CA HIS A 267 -1.11 7.67 -30.62
C HIS A 267 0.00 8.16 -29.68
N ARG A 268 0.22 7.41 -28.61
CA ARG A 268 1.22 7.71 -27.60
C ARG A 268 2.03 6.46 -27.23
N LEU A 269 3.34 6.63 -27.06
CA LEU A 269 4.25 5.66 -26.47
C LEU A 269 4.68 6.16 -25.08
N ASP A 270 4.72 5.27 -24.10
CA ASP A 270 5.26 5.53 -22.77
C ASP A 270 6.28 4.45 -22.42
N ALA A 271 7.44 4.87 -21.91
CA ALA A 271 8.47 3.99 -21.37
C ALA A 271 8.75 4.38 -19.91
N THR A 272 8.83 3.39 -19.03
CA THR A 272 9.08 3.58 -17.60
C THR A 272 10.21 2.69 -17.13
N LEU A 273 11.03 3.19 -16.24
CA LEU A 273 12.11 2.47 -15.58
C LEU A 273 12.18 2.93 -14.12
N LEU A 274 12.28 1.98 -13.18
CA LEU A 274 12.63 2.26 -11.79
C LEU A 274 13.67 1.24 -11.33
N ALA A 275 14.68 1.70 -10.61
CA ALA A 275 15.67 0.85 -9.97
C ALA A 275 15.89 1.30 -8.52
N SER A 276 15.94 0.34 -7.61
CA SER A 276 16.21 0.54 -6.19
C SER A 276 17.19 -0.50 -5.68
N ARG A 277 18.09 -0.07 -4.81
CA ARG A 277 19.00 -0.93 -4.06
C ARG A 277 19.01 -0.47 -2.60
N MET A 278 18.72 -1.39 -1.69
CA MET A 278 18.76 -1.16 -0.25
C MET A 278 19.65 -2.20 0.41
N ASN A 279 20.50 -1.75 1.34
CA ASN A 279 21.27 -2.58 2.24
C ASN A 279 20.84 -2.22 3.66
N ALA A 280 20.30 -3.19 4.42
CA ALA A 280 19.75 -2.96 5.75
C ALA A 280 20.27 -3.99 6.75
N GLY A 281 20.50 -3.54 7.99
CA GLY A 281 20.76 -4.39 9.14
C GLY A 281 19.49 -5.10 9.60
N TYR A 282 19.62 -6.28 10.19
CA TYR A 282 18.54 -7.01 10.85
C TYR A 282 19.13 -8.04 11.84
N ASP A 283 18.37 -8.43 12.83
CA ASP A 283 18.76 -9.47 13.77
C ASP A 283 18.33 -10.87 13.34
N ASN A 284 19.30 -11.73 13.07
CA ASN A 284 19.06 -13.17 12.92
C ASN A 284 19.04 -13.87 14.30
N THR A 285 18.54 -15.07 14.33
CA THR A 285 18.52 -15.94 15.54
C THR A 285 19.87 -16.58 15.86
N SER A 286 20.86 -16.47 14.97
CA SER A 286 22.17 -17.12 15.08
C SER A 286 23.19 -16.36 15.92
N TYR A 287 22.81 -15.20 16.50
CA TYR A 287 23.72 -14.40 17.30
C TYR A 287 24.21 -15.13 18.57
N SER A 288 25.50 -15.03 18.84
CA SER A 288 26.12 -15.42 20.08
C SER A 288 27.06 -14.31 20.56
N VAL A 289 27.06 -14.01 21.86
CA VAL A 289 27.98 -13.01 22.47
C VAL A 289 29.43 -13.28 22.14
N SER A 290 29.81 -14.55 21.99
CA SER A 290 31.18 -14.95 21.59
C SER A 290 31.45 -14.83 20.09
N ARG A 291 30.41 -14.60 19.27
CA ARG A 291 30.50 -14.42 17.81
C ARG A 291 29.44 -13.38 17.37
N PRO A 292 29.71 -12.08 17.58
CA PRO A 292 28.84 -11.04 17.07
C PRO A 292 28.82 -11.13 15.54
N VAL A 293 27.62 -11.09 14.97
CA VAL A 293 27.39 -11.21 13.54
C VAL A 293 26.59 -9.98 13.10
N ASP A 294 27.13 -9.19 12.19
CA ASP A 294 26.39 -8.09 11.53
C ASP A 294 25.55 -8.70 10.39
N ASP A 295 24.32 -9.05 10.71
CA ASP A 295 23.37 -9.60 9.74
C ASP A 295 22.83 -8.48 8.84
N ARG A 296 22.99 -8.65 7.54
CA ARG A 296 22.56 -7.66 6.55
C ARG A 296 21.77 -8.29 5.43
N SER A 297 20.73 -7.56 4.99
CA SER A 297 19.96 -7.87 3.79
C SER A 297 20.30 -6.89 2.66
N LEU A 298 20.47 -7.40 1.46
CA LEU A 298 20.63 -6.63 0.24
C LEU A 298 19.42 -6.85 -0.66
N ASN A 299 18.63 -5.80 -0.81
CA ASN A 299 17.41 -5.77 -1.62
C ASN A 299 17.65 -5.02 -2.92
N ARG A 300 17.20 -5.57 -4.04
CA ARG A 300 17.24 -4.90 -5.34
C ARG A 300 15.90 -5.08 -6.05
N LEU A 301 15.33 -3.97 -6.47
CA LEU A 301 14.13 -3.95 -7.31
C LEU A 301 14.44 -3.21 -8.61
N ARG A 302 14.05 -3.80 -9.73
CA ARG A 302 14.05 -3.14 -11.03
C ARG A 302 12.72 -3.38 -11.72
N THR A 303 12.13 -2.33 -12.26
CA THR A 303 10.95 -2.41 -13.11
C THR A 303 11.19 -1.70 -14.43
N ALA A 304 10.68 -2.25 -15.51
CA ALA A 304 10.70 -1.65 -16.83
C ALA A 304 9.34 -1.89 -17.52
N GLY A 305 8.83 -0.86 -18.16
CA GLY A 305 7.56 -0.93 -18.89
C GLY A 305 7.64 -0.16 -20.20
N LEU A 306 7.02 -0.73 -21.24
CA LEU A 306 6.77 -0.07 -22.51
C LEU A 306 5.31 -0.23 -22.85
N SER A 307 4.61 0.87 -23.15
CA SER A 307 3.21 0.83 -23.56
C SER A 307 2.94 1.72 -24.76
N TRP A 308 2.03 1.25 -25.60
CA TRP A 308 1.46 1.99 -26.71
C TRP A 308 -0.04 2.14 -26.50
N ALA A 309 -0.52 3.38 -26.50
CA ALA A 309 -1.94 3.71 -26.46
C ALA A 309 -2.36 4.32 -27.80
N ALA A 310 -3.44 3.80 -28.36
CA ALA A 310 -3.99 4.22 -29.64
C ALA A 310 -5.48 4.54 -29.50
N GLN A 311 -5.88 5.76 -29.85
CA GLN A 311 -7.26 6.18 -29.95
C GLN A 311 -7.67 6.14 -31.45
N TRP A 312 -8.28 5.04 -31.88
CA TRP A 312 -8.63 4.83 -33.28
C TRP A 312 -9.78 5.71 -33.74
N SER A 313 -10.73 5.92 -32.84
CA SER A 313 -11.86 6.84 -33.01
C SER A 313 -12.28 7.39 -31.66
N ASP A 314 -13.28 8.26 -31.61
CA ASP A 314 -13.80 8.81 -30.35
C ASP A 314 -14.42 7.74 -29.44
N VAL A 315 -14.78 6.58 -30.02
CA VAL A 315 -15.43 5.48 -29.28
C VAL A 315 -14.54 4.25 -29.07
N TYR A 316 -13.41 4.12 -29.78
CA TYR A 316 -12.58 2.92 -29.75
C TYR A 316 -11.11 3.22 -29.49
N SER A 317 -10.53 2.55 -28.51
CA SER A 317 -9.12 2.66 -28.16
C SER A 317 -8.50 1.29 -27.87
N THR A 318 -7.19 1.22 -28.07
CA THR A 318 -6.36 0.04 -27.80
C THR A 318 -5.17 0.45 -26.94
N ARG A 319 -4.78 -0.43 -26.00
CA ARG A 319 -3.51 -0.36 -25.29
C ARG A 319 -2.75 -1.66 -25.43
N VAL A 320 -1.48 -1.57 -25.77
CA VAL A 320 -0.54 -2.70 -25.74
C VAL A 320 0.57 -2.36 -24.77
N SER A 321 0.94 -3.29 -23.90
CA SER A 321 2.08 -3.09 -23.01
C SER A 321 2.90 -4.36 -22.80
N VAL A 322 4.20 -4.15 -22.60
CA VAL A 322 5.17 -5.17 -22.18
C VAL A 322 5.84 -4.66 -20.92
N THR A 323 5.92 -5.51 -19.90
CA THR A 323 6.48 -5.16 -18.59
C THR A 323 7.45 -6.22 -18.12
N ASP A 324 8.49 -5.81 -17.39
CA ASP A 324 9.51 -6.68 -16.80
C ASP A 324 9.84 -6.16 -15.40
N SER A 325 9.86 -7.03 -14.41
CA SER A 325 10.35 -6.71 -13.08
C SER A 325 11.27 -7.80 -12.53
N VAL A 326 12.29 -7.35 -11.82
CA VAL A 326 13.23 -8.23 -11.11
C VAL A 326 13.29 -7.79 -9.66
N ASN A 327 12.97 -8.71 -8.77
CA ASN A 327 13.06 -8.56 -7.33
C ASN A 327 14.09 -9.55 -6.81
N ARG A 328 15.16 -9.06 -6.18
CA ARG A 328 16.25 -9.87 -5.62
C ARG A 328 16.51 -9.51 -4.18
N TYR A 329 16.56 -10.53 -3.34
CA TYR A 329 16.87 -10.45 -1.92
C TYR A 329 18.02 -11.37 -1.59
N GLU A 330 19.05 -10.84 -0.90
CA GLU A 330 20.22 -11.58 -0.45
C GLU A 330 20.49 -11.29 1.01
N THR A 331 21.05 -12.24 1.77
CA THR A 331 21.51 -12.04 3.15
C THR A 331 22.98 -12.41 3.31
N THR A 332 23.63 -11.75 4.28
CA THR A 332 25.00 -12.03 4.72
C THR A 332 25.07 -11.88 6.24
N PRO A 333 26.01 -12.58 6.93
CA PRO A 333 26.93 -13.59 6.44
C PRO A 333 26.30 -14.97 6.26
N SER A 334 25.07 -15.19 6.77
CA SER A 334 24.31 -16.42 6.45
C SER A 334 23.75 -16.28 5.04
N PRO A 335 24.29 -17.03 4.05
CA PRO A 335 23.94 -16.80 2.67
C PRO A 335 22.54 -17.32 2.37
N TYR A 336 21.67 -16.43 1.94
CA TYR A 336 20.37 -16.75 1.35
C TYR A 336 20.17 -15.86 0.14
N LEU A 337 19.68 -16.44 -0.97
CA LEU A 337 19.41 -15.70 -2.17
C LEU A 337 18.05 -16.13 -2.73
N THR A 338 17.21 -15.15 -3.06
CA THR A 338 16.02 -15.36 -3.86
C THR A 338 15.90 -14.27 -4.91
N GLU A 339 15.61 -14.66 -6.15
CA GLU A 339 15.36 -13.74 -7.26
C GLU A 339 14.05 -14.15 -7.96
N THR A 340 13.14 -13.20 -8.04
CA THR A 340 11.89 -13.32 -8.79
C THR A 340 11.96 -12.44 -10.02
N LYS A 341 11.65 -13.00 -11.20
CA LYS A 341 11.44 -12.24 -12.43
C LYS A 341 9.99 -12.39 -12.86
N LEU A 342 9.34 -11.28 -13.19
CA LEU A 342 7.97 -11.25 -13.69
C LEU A 342 7.97 -10.52 -15.03
N ARG A 343 7.39 -11.15 -16.04
CA ARG A 343 7.16 -10.51 -17.33
C ARG A 343 5.68 -10.55 -17.66
N GLY A 344 5.18 -9.43 -18.16
CA GLY A 344 3.77 -9.28 -18.51
C GLY A 344 3.58 -8.71 -19.90
N TYR A 345 2.57 -9.23 -20.60
CA TYR A 345 2.10 -8.76 -21.89
C TYR A 345 0.60 -8.49 -21.78
N LEU A 346 0.17 -7.34 -22.22
CA LEU A 346 -1.24 -6.93 -22.21
C LEU A 346 -1.63 -6.38 -23.58
N TRP A 347 -2.76 -6.84 -24.08
CA TRP A 347 -3.48 -6.23 -25.18
C TRP A 347 -4.91 -5.97 -24.74
N GLN A 348 -5.27 -4.70 -24.50
CA GLN A 348 -6.59 -4.26 -24.05
C GLN A 348 -7.25 -3.39 -25.13
N ASN A 349 -8.53 -3.59 -25.31
CA ASN A 349 -9.40 -2.82 -26.21
C ASN A 349 -10.59 -2.31 -25.42
N ASP A 350 -10.91 -1.03 -25.61
CA ASP A 350 -12.03 -0.34 -24.97
C ASP A 350 -12.93 0.27 -26.03
N PHE A 351 -14.22 0.03 -25.88
CA PHE A 351 -15.26 0.57 -26.76
C PHE A 351 -16.29 1.33 -25.93
N ARG A 352 -16.61 2.58 -26.31
CA ARG A 352 -17.58 3.45 -25.64
C ARG A 352 -18.73 3.77 -26.59
N TRP A 353 -19.94 3.51 -26.14
CA TRP A 353 -21.16 3.83 -26.89
C TRP A 353 -22.19 4.49 -25.98
N GLY A 354 -22.28 5.82 -26.04
CA GLY A 354 -23.12 6.59 -25.13
C GLY A 354 -22.74 6.34 -23.66
N ALA A 355 -23.68 5.85 -22.88
CA ALA A 355 -23.51 5.51 -21.48
C ALA A 355 -22.80 4.15 -21.25
N HIS A 356 -22.57 3.38 -22.30
CA HIS A 356 -22.05 2.02 -22.25
C HIS A 356 -20.53 2.01 -22.52
N ARG A 357 -19.82 1.16 -21.79
CA ARG A 357 -18.41 0.85 -22.01
C ARG A 357 -18.23 -0.66 -22.06
N PHE A 358 -17.50 -1.13 -23.04
CA PHE A 358 -17.06 -2.51 -23.15
C PHE A 358 -15.55 -2.55 -23.15
N SER A 359 -14.98 -3.50 -22.45
CA SER A 359 -13.54 -3.76 -22.47
C SER A 359 -13.24 -5.23 -22.71
N ALA A 360 -12.18 -5.52 -23.45
CA ALA A 360 -11.66 -6.85 -23.66
C ALA A 360 -10.14 -6.81 -23.55
N ALA A 361 -9.57 -7.71 -22.77
CA ALA A 361 -8.12 -7.80 -22.59
C ALA A 361 -7.64 -9.24 -22.74
N LEU A 362 -6.53 -9.39 -23.47
CA LEU A 362 -5.71 -10.58 -23.49
C LEU A 362 -4.43 -10.31 -22.74
N GLU A 363 -4.06 -11.23 -21.87
CA GLU A 363 -2.87 -11.12 -21.05
C GLU A 363 -2.06 -12.42 -21.09
N ARG A 364 -0.73 -12.26 -21.05
CA ARG A 364 0.20 -13.32 -20.71
C ARG A 364 1.11 -12.83 -19.61
N ARG A 365 1.34 -13.69 -18.62
CA ARG A 365 2.28 -13.46 -17.53
C ARG A 365 3.25 -14.64 -17.45
N GLU A 366 4.52 -14.33 -17.20
CA GLU A 366 5.58 -15.31 -16.98
C GLU A 366 6.24 -14.98 -15.64
N ASP A 367 6.33 -15.97 -14.76
CA ASP A 367 6.91 -15.88 -13.42
C ASP A 367 8.08 -16.84 -13.33
N ASP A 368 9.27 -16.35 -12.94
CA ASP A 368 10.47 -17.16 -12.69
C ASP A 368 10.93 -16.98 -11.26
N LEU A 369 11.35 -18.04 -10.59
CA LEU A 369 11.97 -18.03 -9.26
C LEU A 369 13.29 -18.76 -9.27
N GLN A 370 14.35 -18.08 -8.88
CA GLN A 370 15.65 -18.66 -8.52
C GLN A 370 15.86 -18.52 -7.02
N ASN A 371 15.87 -19.67 -6.32
CA ASN A 371 16.14 -19.78 -4.88
C ASN A 371 16.73 -21.15 -4.64
N SER A 372 18.06 -21.28 -4.73
CA SER A 372 18.74 -22.59 -4.73
C SER A 372 18.23 -23.53 -3.62
N PRO A 373 17.83 -24.78 -3.95
CA PRO A 373 17.97 -25.45 -5.26
C PRO A 373 16.84 -25.18 -6.27
N ILE A 374 15.89 -24.26 -5.97
CA ILE A 374 14.75 -23.96 -6.85
C ILE A 374 15.24 -23.14 -8.05
N ASP A 375 14.91 -23.60 -9.25
CA ASP A 375 14.95 -22.87 -10.51
C ASP A 375 13.70 -23.27 -11.30
N SER A 376 12.63 -22.49 -11.12
CA SER A 376 11.30 -22.87 -11.61
C SER A 376 10.58 -21.68 -12.22
N SER A 377 9.78 -21.97 -13.23
CA SER A 377 8.96 -20.97 -13.92
C SER A 377 7.53 -21.45 -14.11
N ARG A 378 6.62 -20.53 -14.36
CA ARG A 378 5.26 -20.79 -14.84
C ARG A 378 4.80 -19.68 -15.75
N SER A 379 3.78 -19.99 -16.57
CA SER A 379 3.08 -18.99 -17.38
C SER A 379 1.58 -19.03 -17.12
N GLN A 380 0.94 -17.90 -17.32
CA GLN A 380 -0.50 -17.72 -17.17
C GLN A 380 -1.01 -16.88 -18.34
N ASP A 381 -1.98 -17.42 -19.09
CA ASP A 381 -2.69 -16.71 -20.15
C ASP A 381 -4.10 -16.37 -19.67
N ALA A 382 -4.63 -15.21 -20.06
CA ALA A 382 -5.95 -14.81 -19.61
C ALA A 382 -6.74 -14.02 -20.65
N LEU A 383 -8.07 -14.21 -20.60
CA LEU A 383 -9.06 -13.40 -21.29
C LEU A 383 -9.95 -12.73 -20.24
N ALA A 384 -10.02 -11.39 -20.28
CA ALA A 384 -10.91 -10.61 -19.42
C ALA A 384 -11.90 -9.79 -20.26
N LEU A 385 -13.16 -9.78 -19.85
CA LEU A 385 -14.21 -8.99 -20.46
C LEU A 385 -14.86 -8.11 -19.38
N GLY A 386 -15.09 -6.85 -19.71
CA GLY A 386 -15.73 -5.88 -18.84
C GLY A 386 -16.90 -5.18 -19.53
N TYR A 387 -17.93 -4.88 -18.76
CA TYR A 387 -19.04 -4.03 -19.16
C TYR A 387 -19.29 -2.98 -18.09
N GLY A 388 -19.44 -1.74 -18.52
CA GLY A 388 -19.82 -0.60 -17.70
C GLY A 388 -21.03 0.12 -18.26
N LEU A 389 -21.93 0.56 -17.38
CA LEU A 389 -23.04 1.47 -17.70
C LEU A 389 -23.01 2.64 -16.73
N ASN A 390 -23.06 3.86 -17.23
CA ASN A 390 -23.19 5.06 -16.41
C ASN A 390 -24.28 5.98 -16.99
N THR A 391 -25.41 6.08 -16.29
CA THR A 391 -26.55 6.95 -16.65
C THR A 391 -26.65 8.19 -15.76
N GLY A 392 -25.57 8.54 -15.04
CA GLY A 392 -25.57 9.60 -14.05
C GLY A 392 -26.10 9.16 -12.68
N ARG A 393 -27.31 8.62 -12.58
CA ARG A 393 -27.84 8.06 -11.33
C ARG A 393 -27.47 6.61 -11.10
N HIS A 394 -27.38 5.82 -12.16
CA HIS A 394 -27.10 4.39 -12.08
C HIS A 394 -25.74 4.09 -12.70
N THR A 395 -24.90 3.41 -11.97
CA THR A 395 -23.64 2.86 -12.47
C THR A 395 -23.66 1.36 -12.28
N VAL A 396 -23.36 0.60 -13.33
CA VAL A 396 -23.18 -0.84 -13.31
C VAL A 396 -21.79 -1.18 -13.80
N GLN A 397 -21.11 -2.11 -13.16
CA GLN A 397 -19.85 -2.68 -13.62
C GLN A 397 -19.91 -4.19 -13.48
N LEU A 398 -19.67 -4.90 -14.59
CA LEU A 398 -19.62 -6.35 -14.66
C LEU A 398 -18.27 -6.73 -15.26
N ASN A 399 -17.58 -7.70 -14.64
CA ASN A 399 -16.33 -8.22 -15.18
C ASN A 399 -16.35 -9.74 -15.07
N VAL A 400 -15.83 -10.41 -16.07
CA VAL A 400 -15.55 -11.84 -16.08
C VAL A 400 -14.15 -12.07 -16.64
N ARG A 401 -13.47 -13.07 -16.11
CA ARG A 401 -12.11 -13.41 -16.52
C ARG A 401 -11.89 -14.91 -16.43
N HIS A 402 -11.25 -15.45 -17.42
CA HIS A 402 -10.71 -16.80 -17.45
C HIS A 402 -9.19 -16.73 -17.48
N ASP A 403 -8.55 -17.37 -16.51
CA ASP A 403 -7.10 -17.54 -16.43
C ASP A 403 -6.76 -19.00 -16.69
N SER A 404 -5.82 -19.28 -17.58
CA SER A 404 -5.24 -20.58 -17.85
C SER A 404 -3.79 -20.60 -17.39
N ASP A 405 -3.52 -21.28 -16.29
CA ASP A 405 -2.19 -21.38 -15.69
C ASP A 405 -1.54 -22.71 -16.08
N SER A 406 -0.25 -22.68 -16.44
CA SER A 406 0.51 -23.87 -16.85
C SER A 406 0.60 -24.95 -15.78
N GLU A 407 0.34 -24.61 -14.51
CA GLU A 407 0.50 -25.48 -13.36
C GLU A 407 -0.83 -25.91 -12.73
N PHE A 408 -1.88 -25.08 -12.81
CA PHE A 408 -3.17 -25.30 -12.13
C PHE A 408 -4.35 -25.43 -13.08
N GLY A 409 -4.14 -25.20 -14.38
CA GLY A 409 -5.23 -25.16 -15.37
C GLY A 409 -6.11 -23.94 -15.24
N GLY A 410 -7.39 -24.06 -15.62
CA GLY A 410 -8.34 -22.95 -15.72
C GLY A 410 -8.85 -22.44 -14.37
N LYS A 411 -9.01 -21.12 -14.25
CA LYS A 411 -9.67 -20.43 -13.13
C LYS A 411 -10.56 -19.32 -13.65
N ASP A 412 -11.83 -19.34 -13.24
CA ASP A 412 -12.80 -18.30 -13.58
C ASP A 412 -13.00 -17.36 -12.39
N THR A 413 -13.01 -16.06 -12.68
CA THR A 413 -13.37 -15.03 -11.72
C THR A 413 -14.37 -14.06 -12.32
N GLY A 414 -15.19 -13.45 -11.46
CA GLY A 414 -16.17 -12.47 -11.89
C GLY A 414 -16.47 -11.46 -10.79
N SER A 415 -16.92 -10.30 -11.19
CA SER A 415 -17.42 -9.27 -10.28
C SER A 415 -18.62 -8.56 -10.86
N ALA A 416 -19.55 -8.17 -9.99
CA ALA A 416 -20.69 -7.32 -10.32
C ALA A 416 -20.79 -6.22 -9.27
N SER A 417 -20.95 -4.99 -9.74
CA SER A 417 -21.07 -3.83 -8.87
C SER A 417 -22.16 -2.90 -9.37
N TYR A 418 -22.90 -2.32 -8.43
CA TYR A 418 -23.97 -1.39 -8.69
C TYR A 418 -23.86 -0.17 -7.78
N GLY A 419 -24.01 1.01 -8.36
CA GLY A 419 -24.06 2.28 -7.67
C GLY A 419 -25.33 3.05 -8.00
N TYR A 420 -25.98 3.65 -7.00
CA TYR A 420 -27.18 4.46 -7.16
C TYR A 420 -27.03 5.81 -6.46
N ALA A 421 -27.05 6.90 -7.23
CA ALA A 421 -27.08 8.26 -6.73
C ALA A 421 -28.55 8.63 -6.44
N PHE A 422 -29.00 8.39 -5.19
CA PHE A 422 -30.39 8.62 -4.78
C PHE A 422 -30.68 10.09 -4.41
N ALA A 423 -29.64 10.88 -4.13
CA ALA A 423 -29.72 12.32 -3.93
C ALA A 423 -28.46 13.00 -4.50
N SER A 424 -28.46 14.32 -4.60
CA SER A 424 -27.42 15.11 -5.29
C SER A 424 -25.99 14.82 -4.79
N HIS A 425 -25.84 14.52 -3.51
CA HIS A 425 -24.55 14.31 -2.85
C HIS A 425 -24.39 12.91 -2.26
N TRP A 426 -25.41 12.05 -2.41
CA TRP A 426 -25.43 10.75 -1.79
C TRP A 426 -25.46 9.62 -2.81
N ARG A 427 -24.63 8.63 -2.60
CA ARG A 427 -24.54 7.43 -3.42
C ARG A 427 -24.48 6.18 -2.56
N ALA A 428 -25.37 5.22 -2.83
CA ALA A 428 -25.29 3.86 -2.30
C ALA A 428 -24.56 2.97 -3.30
N THR A 429 -23.76 2.02 -2.81
CA THR A 429 -23.02 1.07 -3.64
C THR A 429 -23.17 -0.34 -3.09
N ALA A 430 -23.20 -1.32 -3.98
CA ALA A 430 -23.15 -2.74 -3.64
C ALA A 430 -22.22 -3.45 -4.61
N SER A 431 -21.39 -4.35 -4.14
CA SER A 431 -20.53 -5.18 -5.00
C SER A 431 -20.40 -6.60 -4.47
N VAL A 432 -20.25 -7.53 -5.41
CA VAL A 432 -19.90 -8.92 -5.13
C VAL A 432 -18.83 -9.34 -6.13
N GLY A 433 -17.95 -10.27 -5.71
CA GLY A 433 -16.91 -10.76 -6.60
C GLY A 433 -16.21 -12.00 -6.08
N THR A 434 -15.54 -12.68 -6.99
CA THR A 434 -14.64 -13.79 -6.69
C THR A 434 -13.21 -13.40 -7.04
N ALA A 435 -12.26 -13.96 -6.32
CA ALA A 435 -10.85 -13.81 -6.64
C ALA A 435 -10.10 -15.10 -6.29
N PHE A 436 -8.89 -15.23 -6.82
CA PHE A 436 -8.01 -16.34 -6.50
C PHE A 436 -6.56 -15.87 -6.38
N ARG A 437 -5.74 -16.72 -5.79
CA ARG A 437 -4.30 -16.57 -5.77
C ARG A 437 -3.64 -17.92 -6.00
N ALA A 438 -2.78 -17.98 -7.00
CA ALA A 438 -1.95 -19.13 -7.26
C ALA A 438 -0.89 -19.31 -6.15
N PRO A 439 -0.55 -20.54 -5.71
CA PRO A 439 0.61 -20.77 -4.84
C PRO A 439 1.87 -20.19 -5.47
N THR A 440 2.78 -19.65 -4.66
CA THR A 440 4.08 -19.24 -5.20
C THR A 440 4.91 -20.45 -5.65
N LEU A 441 5.90 -20.22 -6.50
CA LEU A 441 6.85 -21.26 -6.88
C LEU A 441 7.60 -21.80 -5.66
N TYR A 442 7.89 -20.96 -4.66
CA TYR A 442 8.48 -21.38 -3.39
C TYR A 442 7.55 -22.30 -2.58
N HIS A 443 6.25 -22.01 -2.50
CA HIS A 443 5.28 -22.86 -1.82
C HIS A 443 5.23 -24.27 -2.41
N ARG A 444 5.55 -24.42 -3.69
CA ARG A 444 5.46 -25.70 -4.39
C ARG A 444 6.76 -26.46 -4.46
N PHE A 445 7.89 -25.78 -4.62
CA PHE A 445 9.16 -26.40 -5.02
C PHE A 445 10.30 -26.23 -4.00
N SER A 446 10.07 -25.53 -2.86
CA SER A 446 11.06 -25.46 -1.79
C SER A 446 11.17 -26.79 -1.02
N GLU A 447 12.15 -26.89 -0.13
CA GLU A 447 12.30 -28.01 0.80
C GLU A 447 11.07 -28.23 1.70
N TYR A 448 10.24 -27.18 1.87
CA TYR A 448 8.94 -27.21 2.55
C TYR A 448 7.77 -27.24 1.57
N GLY A 449 8.06 -27.32 0.28
CA GLY A 449 7.07 -27.18 -0.78
C GLY A 449 6.22 -28.43 -0.95
N VAL A 450 5.00 -28.20 -1.45
CA VAL A 450 4.06 -29.27 -1.83
C VAL A 450 3.54 -28.97 -3.23
N ALA A 451 3.95 -29.78 -4.20
CA ALA A 451 3.65 -29.56 -5.62
C ALA A 451 2.14 -29.61 -5.95
N THR A 452 1.34 -30.26 -5.10
CA THR A 452 -0.12 -30.43 -5.29
C THR A 452 -0.97 -29.33 -4.66
N LEU A 453 -0.35 -28.28 -4.10
CA LEU A 453 -1.09 -27.14 -3.53
C LEU A 453 -2.05 -26.54 -4.55
N GLN A 454 -3.28 -26.29 -4.08
CA GLN A 454 -4.34 -25.68 -4.88
C GLN A 454 -4.35 -24.15 -4.71
N PRO A 455 -4.83 -23.41 -5.70
CA PRO A 455 -5.04 -21.97 -5.57
C PRO A 455 -5.97 -21.62 -4.42
N GLU A 456 -5.61 -20.58 -3.67
CA GLU A 456 -6.47 -19.92 -2.69
C GLU A 456 -7.61 -19.23 -3.44
N SER A 457 -8.83 -19.30 -2.93
CA SER A 457 -10.02 -18.74 -3.59
C SER A 457 -10.80 -17.89 -2.62
N SER A 458 -11.40 -16.80 -3.09
CA SER A 458 -12.19 -15.93 -2.23
C SER A 458 -13.55 -15.55 -2.83
N ARG A 459 -14.49 -15.21 -1.93
CA ARG A 459 -15.78 -14.61 -2.24
C ARG A 459 -15.96 -13.38 -1.38
N ASN A 460 -16.26 -12.25 -2.02
CA ASN A 460 -16.43 -10.97 -1.37
C ASN A 460 -17.82 -10.39 -1.62
N ALA A 461 -18.34 -9.65 -0.63
CA ALA A 461 -19.51 -8.81 -0.74
C ALA A 461 -19.27 -7.50 0.03
N GLU A 462 -19.68 -6.38 -0.55
CA GLU A 462 -19.55 -5.05 0.04
C GLU A 462 -20.81 -4.22 -0.17
N LEU A 463 -21.09 -3.39 0.84
CA LEU A 463 -22.13 -2.38 0.80
C LEU A 463 -21.52 -1.04 1.23
N GLY A 464 -21.74 -0.01 0.45
CA GLY A 464 -21.19 1.32 0.70
C GLY A 464 -22.24 2.41 0.67
N LEU A 465 -22.02 3.44 1.47
CA LEU A 465 -22.73 4.71 1.42
C LEU A 465 -21.70 5.82 1.35
N ARG A 466 -21.84 6.73 0.39
CA ARG A 466 -20.94 7.87 0.18
C ARG A 466 -21.71 9.17 0.12
N TYR A 467 -21.17 10.17 0.76
CA TYR A 467 -21.54 11.56 0.65
C TYR A 467 -20.35 12.37 0.17
N ALA A 468 -20.55 13.28 -0.77
CA ALA A 468 -19.53 14.23 -1.20
C ALA A 468 -20.18 15.53 -1.64
N GLN A 469 -19.74 16.63 -1.03
CA GLN A 469 -20.12 17.99 -1.37
C GLN A 469 -18.95 18.92 -1.10
N ASP A 470 -18.55 19.71 -2.08
CA ASP A 470 -17.44 20.65 -2.02
C ASP A 470 -16.14 20.02 -1.47
N ARG A 471 -15.71 20.46 -0.29
CA ARG A 471 -14.52 19.96 0.41
C ARG A 471 -14.86 18.96 1.53
N SER A 472 -16.10 18.52 1.61
CA SER A 472 -16.57 17.59 2.63
C SER A 472 -16.96 16.27 2.00
N SER A 473 -16.53 15.19 2.60
CA SER A 473 -16.89 13.85 2.17
C SER A 473 -17.04 12.92 3.36
N PHE A 474 -17.88 11.91 3.20
CA PHE A 474 -18.09 10.87 4.18
C PHE A 474 -18.37 9.55 3.47
N SER A 475 -17.83 8.48 3.98
CA SER A 475 -18.11 7.13 3.49
C SER A 475 -18.22 6.13 4.62
N VAL A 476 -19.13 5.17 4.45
CA VAL A 476 -19.23 3.97 5.26
C VAL A 476 -19.23 2.78 4.32
N VAL A 477 -18.35 1.83 4.54
CA VAL A 477 -18.27 0.60 3.75
C VAL A 477 -18.27 -0.60 4.68
N ALA A 478 -19.31 -1.42 4.59
CA ALA A 478 -19.37 -2.73 5.23
C ALA A 478 -18.91 -3.80 4.24
N TYR A 479 -18.04 -4.69 4.66
CA TYR A 479 -17.45 -5.71 3.79
C TYR A 479 -17.34 -7.07 4.46
N ARG A 480 -17.39 -8.12 3.66
CA ARG A 480 -17.09 -9.50 4.06
C ARG A 480 -16.39 -10.23 2.93
N ASN A 481 -15.18 -10.70 3.19
CA ASN A 481 -14.40 -11.53 2.29
C ASN A 481 -14.09 -12.88 2.97
N ARG A 482 -14.43 -13.99 2.33
CA ARG A 482 -14.14 -15.34 2.78
C ARG A 482 -13.15 -15.99 1.85
N VAL A 483 -12.03 -16.45 2.42
CA VAL A 483 -10.97 -17.16 1.71
C VAL A 483 -11.01 -18.63 2.10
N SER A 484 -10.92 -19.49 1.12
CA SER A 484 -10.80 -20.94 1.27
C SER A 484 -9.51 -21.43 0.62
N ASN A 485 -9.07 -22.65 1.00
CA ASN A 485 -7.79 -23.22 0.59
C ASN A 485 -6.59 -22.33 0.97
N LEU A 486 -6.68 -21.63 2.10
CA LEU A 486 -5.59 -20.76 2.56
C LEU A 486 -4.31 -21.58 2.73
N ILE A 487 -3.23 -21.15 2.09
CA ILE A 487 -1.93 -21.79 2.20
C ILE A 487 -1.25 -21.30 3.48
N SER A 488 -1.00 -22.24 4.39
CA SER A 488 -0.29 -21.99 5.63
C SER A 488 0.83 -23.01 5.83
N PHE A 489 1.83 -22.62 6.61
CA PHE A 489 2.89 -23.55 7.02
C PHE A 489 2.38 -24.42 8.17
N VAL A 490 2.47 -25.72 8.02
CA VAL A 490 2.12 -26.71 9.06
C VAL A 490 3.39 -27.36 9.59
N GLY A 491 3.42 -27.60 10.88
CA GLY A 491 4.61 -28.08 11.59
C GLY A 491 4.97 -29.53 11.27
N ALA A 492 6.05 -29.97 11.85
CA ALA A 492 6.57 -31.34 11.74
C ALA A 492 5.51 -32.39 12.12
N GLY A 493 5.55 -33.55 11.47
CA GLY A 493 4.63 -34.67 11.70
C GLY A 493 3.32 -34.64 10.92
N THR A 494 3.06 -33.57 10.18
CA THR A 494 1.86 -33.43 9.32
C THR A 494 2.15 -33.68 7.84
N CYS A 495 3.41 -33.81 7.44
CA CYS A 495 3.87 -34.03 6.08
C CYS A 495 5.17 -34.82 6.04
N ALA A 496 5.65 -35.16 4.83
CA ALA A 496 6.88 -35.95 4.62
C ALA A 496 8.16 -35.24 5.13
N SER A 497 8.17 -33.91 5.14
CA SER A 497 9.30 -33.13 5.66
C SER A 497 9.34 -33.19 7.19
N ALA A 498 10.51 -33.47 7.76
CA ALA A 498 10.76 -33.44 9.20
C ALA A 498 10.58 -32.05 9.84
N PHE A 499 10.63 -30.98 9.03
CA PHE A 499 10.54 -29.59 9.47
C PHE A 499 9.16 -28.96 9.26
N GLY A 500 8.23 -29.68 8.63
CA GLY A 500 6.92 -29.17 8.22
C GLY A 500 6.83 -28.87 6.72
N CYS A 501 5.68 -28.41 6.27
CA CYS A 501 5.43 -28.09 4.86
C CYS A 501 4.32 -27.05 4.70
N TYR A 502 4.14 -26.56 3.48
CA TYR A 502 2.98 -25.77 3.09
C TYR A 502 1.77 -26.65 2.80
N ALA A 503 0.57 -26.24 3.25
CA ALA A 503 -0.66 -26.99 3.02
C ALA A 503 -1.87 -26.05 2.84
N ASN A 504 -2.88 -26.50 2.09
CA ASN A 504 -4.18 -25.84 1.97
C ASN A 504 -5.08 -26.26 3.15
N THR A 505 -4.86 -25.74 4.33
CA THR A 505 -5.48 -26.24 5.57
C THR A 505 -6.48 -25.31 6.21
N ALA A 506 -6.53 -24.03 5.81
CA ALA A 506 -7.26 -23.04 6.56
C ALA A 506 -8.30 -22.30 5.72
N ARG A 507 -9.32 -21.78 6.41
CA ARG A 507 -10.30 -20.83 5.88
C ARG A 507 -10.22 -19.55 6.68
N ALA A 508 -10.15 -18.41 6.01
CA ALA A 508 -10.10 -17.11 6.67
C ALA A 508 -11.33 -16.26 6.33
N GLN A 509 -11.71 -15.40 7.24
CA GLN A 509 -12.74 -14.38 7.02
C GLN A 509 -12.20 -13.02 7.42
N TYR A 510 -12.36 -12.08 6.52
CA TYR A 510 -12.08 -10.65 6.69
C TYR A 510 -13.42 -9.93 6.59
N GLU A 511 -13.92 -9.42 7.69
CA GLU A 511 -15.18 -8.67 7.74
C GLU A 511 -15.03 -7.45 8.61
N GLY A 512 -15.77 -6.40 8.30
CA GLY A 512 -15.72 -5.18 9.07
C GLY A 512 -16.53 -4.05 8.46
N VAL A 513 -16.41 -2.90 9.11
CA VAL A 513 -16.96 -1.63 8.66
C VAL A 513 -15.85 -0.57 8.74
N THR A 514 -15.65 0.13 7.65
CA THR A 514 -14.76 1.30 7.56
C THR A 514 -15.60 2.56 7.48
N PHE A 515 -15.37 3.49 8.37
CA PHE A 515 -15.84 4.87 8.31
C PHE A 515 -14.69 5.76 7.87
N ALA A 516 -14.89 6.61 6.89
CA ALA A 516 -13.88 7.57 6.49
C ALA A 516 -14.55 8.90 6.11
N GLY A 517 -13.86 10.00 6.34
CA GLY A 517 -14.42 11.29 5.99
C GLY A 517 -13.43 12.43 6.09
N SER A 518 -13.81 13.52 5.45
CA SER A 518 -13.15 14.81 5.55
C SER A 518 -14.20 15.91 5.67
N TYR A 519 -13.90 16.93 6.46
CA TYR A 519 -14.81 18.06 6.67
C TYR A 519 -14.02 19.36 6.82
N HIS A 520 -14.43 20.38 6.10
CA HIS A 520 -13.83 21.71 6.22
C HIS A 520 -14.64 22.57 7.18
N LEU A 521 -14.02 23.00 8.27
CA LEU A 521 -14.64 23.83 9.31
C LEU A 521 -13.75 25.04 9.66
N ALA A 522 -14.23 26.24 9.41
CA ALA A 522 -13.58 27.49 9.84
C ALA A 522 -12.08 27.58 9.49
N GLY A 523 -11.70 27.18 8.28
CA GLY A 523 -10.30 27.18 7.83
C GLY A 523 -9.46 25.98 8.26
N VAL A 524 -10.04 25.04 9.01
CA VAL A 524 -9.43 23.77 9.39
C VAL A 524 -10.00 22.64 8.54
N GLN A 525 -9.14 21.85 7.93
CA GLN A 525 -9.52 20.61 7.25
C GLN A 525 -9.38 19.45 8.26
N LEU A 526 -10.50 18.88 8.64
CA LEU A 526 -10.56 17.66 9.43
C LEU A 526 -10.64 16.44 8.52
N HIS A 527 -9.91 15.37 8.84
CA HIS A 527 -9.97 14.12 8.09
C HIS A 527 -9.74 12.94 9.01
N GLY A 528 -10.20 11.78 8.59
CA GLY A 528 -9.90 10.57 9.35
C GLY A 528 -10.65 9.34 8.88
N SER A 529 -10.27 8.23 9.51
CA SER A 529 -10.93 6.94 9.35
C SER A 529 -11.01 6.18 10.66
N ILE A 530 -12.02 5.33 10.77
CA ILE A 530 -12.19 4.36 11.85
C ILE A 530 -12.54 3.03 11.20
N ASP A 531 -11.72 2.02 11.50
CA ASP A 531 -11.88 0.66 11.03
C ASP A 531 -12.25 -0.26 12.18
N LEU A 532 -13.40 -0.90 12.05
CA LEU A 532 -13.87 -1.93 12.95
C LEU A 532 -13.88 -3.25 12.18
N GLN A 533 -12.94 -4.15 12.47
CA GLN A 533 -12.75 -5.36 11.68
C GLN A 533 -12.63 -6.62 12.55
N ASN A 534 -12.91 -7.77 11.98
CA ASN A 534 -12.80 -9.06 12.62
C ASN A 534 -12.09 -10.09 11.71
N PRO A 535 -10.77 -9.94 11.50
CA PRO A 535 -9.98 -10.88 10.72
C PRO A 535 -9.78 -12.16 11.55
N ARG A 536 -10.34 -13.27 11.08
CA ARG A 536 -10.31 -14.53 11.83
C ARG A 536 -10.08 -15.75 10.95
N ASP A 537 -9.44 -16.73 11.52
CA ASP A 537 -9.40 -18.10 11.07
C ASP A 537 -10.76 -18.76 11.38
N LEU A 538 -11.42 -19.33 10.36
CA LEU A 538 -12.75 -19.93 10.51
C LEU A 538 -12.71 -21.36 11.10
N ASP A 539 -11.56 -22.02 11.05
CA ASP A 539 -11.41 -23.39 11.52
C ASP A 539 -11.08 -23.41 13.02
N THR A 540 -10.31 -22.43 13.49
CA THR A 540 -9.92 -22.30 14.90
C THR A 540 -10.72 -21.25 15.66
N GLY A 541 -11.44 -20.36 14.98
CA GLY A 541 -12.12 -19.20 15.53
C GLY A 541 -11.20 -18.09 16.05
N LYS A 542 -9.87 -18.25 15.91
CA LYS A 542 -8.85 -17.33 16.42
C LYS A 542 -8.70 -16.10 15.52
N GLN A 543 -8.25 -15.00 16.13
CA GLN A 543 -7.89 -13.79 15.41
C GLN A 543 -6.61 -14.06 14.59
N LEU A 544 -6.59 -13.62 13.34
CA LEU A 544 -5.39 -13.69 12.51
C LEU A 544 -4.28 -12.81 13.11
N ALA A 545 -3.04 -13.30 13.07
CA ALA A 545 -1.89 -12.66 13.71
C ALA A 545 -1.61 -11.25 13.14
N ARG A 546 -1.14 -10.35 14.00
CA ARG A 546 -0.66 -9.00 13.69
C ARG A 546 -1.70 -8.01 13.15
N ARG A 547 -3.01 -8.33 13.21
CA ARG A 547 -4.11 -7.46 12.79
C ARG A 547 -4.95 -7.07 13.99
N ALA A 548 -5.14 -5.76 14.20
CA ALA A 548 -6.01 -5.26 15.26
C ALA A 548 -7.48 -5.31 14.82
N LYS A 549 -8.40 -5.44 15.79
CA LYS A 549 -9.84 -5.34 15.52
C LYS A 549 -10.32 -3.89 15.37
N ARG A 550 -9.52 -2.94 15.82
CA ARG A 550 -9.85 -1.51 15.79
C ARG A 550 -8.62 -0.73 15.39
N HIS A 551 -8.76 0.07 14.38
CA HIS A 551 -7.75 1.00 13.91
C HIS A 551 -8.41 2.35 13.62
N ALA A 552 -7.72 3.44 13.88
CA ALA A 552 -8.23 4.78 13.59
C ALA A 552 -7.08 5.72 13.22
N THR A 553 -7.35 6.60 12.28
CA THR A 553 -6.50 7.75 11.96
C THR A 553 -7.38 8.99 11.98
N LEU A 554 -6.97 10.02 12.72
CA LEU A 554 -7.67 11.31 12.79
C LEU A 554 -6.65 12.41 12.61
N GLY A 555 -6.90 13.35 11.72
CA GLY A 555 -6.02 14.48 11.47
C GLY A 555 -6.76 15.80 11.30
N ALA A 556 -6.03 16.88 11.49
CA ALA A 556 -6.49 18.24 11.30
C ALA A 556 -5.36 19.09 10.70
N ASP A 557 -5.69 19.85 9.66
CA ASP A 557 -4.76 20.71 8.94
C ASP A 557 -5.33 22.11 8.83
N THR A 558 -4.46 23.10 8.98
CA THR A 558 -4.84 24.50 8.82
C THR A 558 -3.70 25.29 8.20
N ARG A 559 -4.05 26.43 7.61
CA ARG A 559 -3.06 27.39 7.12
C ARG A 559 -3.12 28.66 7.97
N ILE A 560 -1.98 29.03 8.54
CA ILE A 560 -1.81 30.28 9.30
C ILE A 560 -0.69 31.07 8.63
N ALA A 561 -1.02 32.22 8.05
CA ALA A 561 -0.14 32.99 7.18
C ALA A 561 0.41 32.10 6.02
N ASP A 562 1.73 31.99 5.91
CA ASP A 562 2.38 31.16 4.89
C ASP A 562 2.68 29.72 5.35
N TRP A 563 2.34 29.40 6.62
CA TRP A 563 2.57 28.07 7.17
C TRP A 563 1.34 27.19 7.03
N THR A 564 1.54 26.00 6.54
CA THR A 564 0.59 24.89 6.69
C THR A 564 0.99 24.07 7.91
N LEU A 565 0.07 23.91 8.84
CA LEU A 565 0.28 23.19 10.09
C LEU A 565 -0.69 22.02 10.15
N GLY A 566 -0.23 20.88 10.61
CA GLY A 566 -1.08 19.72 10.78
C GLY A 566 -0.72 18.87 11.99
N ALA A 567 -1.75 18.17 12.47
CA ALA A 567 -1.65 17.21 13.55
C ALA A 567 -2.43 15.94 13.19
N GLU A 568 -1.89 14.79 13.52
CA GLU A 568 -2.49 13.50 13.24
C GLU A 568 -2.31 12.55 14.43
N VAL A 569 -3.34 11.77 14.71
CA VAL A 569 -3.31 10.64 15.64
C VAL A 569 -3.61 9.35 14.87
N GLN A 570 -2.73 8.37 14.99
CA GLN A 570 -2.94 7.00 14.53
C GLN A 570 -3.06 6.09 15.75
N ALA A 571 -4.15 5.34 15.86
CA ALA A 571 -4.39 4.43 16.98
C ALA A 571 -4.70 3.02 16.48
N SER A 572 -4.02 2.02 17.04
CA SER A 572 -4.28 0.61 16.77
C SER A 572 -4.55 -0.13 18.08
N GLY A 573 -5.56 -0.97 18.06
CA GLY A 573 -5.95 -1.80 19.21
C GLY A 573 -4.95 -2.94 19.48
N ARG A 574 -5.17 -3.66 20.57
CA ARG A 574 -4.41 -4.88 20.86
C ARG A 574 -4.59 -5.91 19.74
N ARG A 575 -3.54 -6.68 19.50
CA ARG A 575 -3.49 -7.77 18.53
C ARG A 575 -2.61 -8.90 19.02
N PHE A 576 -2.56 -9.99 18.30
CA PHE A 576 -1.69 -11.13 18.62
C PHE A 576 -0.55 -11.22 17.62
N ASP A 577 0.64 -11.58 18.08
CA ASP A 577 1.79 -11.79 17.22
C ASP A 577 1.76 -13.16 16.53
N ASN A 578 1.12 -14.14 17.13
CA ASN A 578 1.06 -15.52 16.65
C ASN A 578 -0.37 -16.02 16.39
N ALA A 579 -0.49 -17.02 15.52
CA ALA A 579 -1.77 -17.65 15.17
C ALA A 579 -2.46 -18.35 16.37
N ALA A 580 -1.69 -18.80 17.37
CA ALA A 580 -2.22 -19.42 18.57
C ALA A 580 -2.93 -18.42 19.52
N ASN A 581 -2.78 -17.11 19.28
CA ASN A 581 -3.29 -16.02 20.12
C ASN A 581 -2.76 -16.04 21.56
N THR A 582 -1.55 -16.52 21.77
CA THR A 582 -0.90 -16.59 23.08
C THR A 582 0.03 -15.41 23.35
N ASN A 583 0.61 -14.80 22.29
CA ASN A 583 1.49 -13.65 22.41
C ASN A 583 0.73 -12.36 22.06
N VAL A 584 0.48 -11.54 23.08
CA VAL A 584 -0.29 -10.29 22.94
C VAL A 584 0.63 -9.13 22.63
N LEU A 585 0.35 -8.43 21.54
CA LEU A 585 0.89 -7.10 21.25
C LEU A 585 -0.11 -6.06 21.75
N GLY A 586 0.34 -5.16 22.63
CA GLY A 586 -0.47 -4.06 23.16
C GLY A 586 -0.98 -3.12 22.06
N GLY A 587 -2.07 -2.42 22.34
CA GLY A 587 -2.50 -1.29 21.51
C GLY A 587 -1.55 -0.10 21.67
N TYR A 588 -1.52 0.78 20.70
CA TYR A 588 -0.70 2.00 20.72
C TYR A 588 -1.43 3.16 20.05
N ALA A 589 -0.98 4.37 20.36
CA ALA A 589 -1.31 5.57 19.62
C ALA A 589 -0.03 6.32 19.28
N LEU A 590 0.05 6.80 18.04
CA LEU A 590 1.12 7.67 17.55
C LEU A 590 0.53 9.05 17.32
N PHE A 591 1.26 10.07 17.73
CA PHE A 591 0.89 11.45 17.53
C PHE A 591 1.93 12.12 16.64
N ASN A 592 1.51 12.64 15.49
CA ASN A 592 2.35 13.27 14.50
C ASN A 592 1.99 14.75 14.41
N LEU A 593 3.02 15.59 14.34
CA LEU A 593 2.90 17.03 14.03
C LEU A 593 3.74 17.31 12.79
N TYR A 594 3.23 18.16 11.92
CA TYR A 594 3.98 18.60 10.75
C TYR A 594 3.71 20.08 10.47
N ALA A 595 4.70 20.71 9.87
CA ALA A 595 4.62 22.10 9.46
C ALA A 595 5.36 22.27 8.14
N SER A 596 4.80 23.02 7.20
CA SER A 596 5.47 23.36 5.96
C SER A 596 5.22 24.81 5.58
N THR A 597 6.20 25.42 4.90
CA THR A 597 6.07 26.78 4.38
C THR A 597 6.82 26.96 3.08
N ARG A 598 6.34 27.86 2.22
CA ARG A 598 7.10 28.32 1.05
C ARG A 598 7.97 29.49 1.45
N ILE A 599 9.29 29.30 1.42
CA ILE A 599 10.26 30.36 1.71
C ILE A 599 10.38 31.32 0.52
N ALA A 600 10.24 30.80 -0.72
CA ALA A 600 10.20 31.55 -1.97
C ALA A 600 9.39 30.78 -3.01
N ARG A 601 9.20 31.33 -4.21
CA ARG A 601 8.37 30.73 -5.27
C ARG A 601 8.66 29.25 -5.53
N ASP A 602 9.94 28.85 -5.44
CA ASP A 602 10.44 27.53 -5.82
C ASP A 602 11.05 26.74 -4.65
N TYR A 603 10.94 27.24 -3.39
CA TYR A 603 11.54 26.62 -2.22
C TYR A 603 10.48 26.34 -1.16
N THR A 604 10.40 25.08 -0.76
CA THR A 604 9.51 24.62 0.33
C THR A 604 10.35 24.07 1.47
N LEU A 605 10.03 24.46 2.69
CA LEU A 605 10.50 23.86 3.93
C LEU A 605 9.39 22.95 4.46
N LEU A 606 9.75 21.72 4.82
CA LEU A 606 8.87 20.71 5.41
C LEU A 606 9.32 20.39 6.83
#